data_9dea712b4321537e84d9ae3509f2aa61
#
_entry.id   9dea712b4321537e84d9ae3509f2aa61
#
_cell.length_a   1.000
_cell.length_b   1.000
_cell.length_c   1.000
_cell.angle_alpha   90.00
_cell.angle_beta   90.00
_cell.angle_gamma   90.00
#
_symmetry.space_group_name_H-M   'P 1'
#
loop_
_entity.id
_entity.type
_entity.pdbx_description
1 polymer ?
#
loop_
_entity_poly.entity_id
_entity_poly.type
_entity_poly.pdbx_seq_one_letter_code
_entity_poly.pdbx_strand_id
1 'polypeptide(L)'
;MRSSAAWLFGLVLWALAGSATAEPYLAVREGQKCSACHVNMTGGGMRTAFVAAHAKEILHYPDWFAPLTKPADKFTGDLNQYVGIGADLRVDATAIMQDQPNAQGTVPNNQVFRGRLQQFDINVNEAVGYLNVNLIPDLLNFYLDQRFAPSLDTREVWAMFLLPWDIYLKGGKMFLPYGLQIQNDSTFNRGGRNGSATTGYSFNVSQPAFELGWEPGPVAAAMAVSQGVAADTDVQFSGTVSAMFDDLPVVRNAYIGLSGSIANSSDNETTYTGVFGGSNLGRLTYLTEVDFGHYSFPSATTGKNVSSGSFIMYNEADYLFFDWLNTKVAFTYADYDGSLPRQGHDAENYFSIGVEPFLARFVQVRAFYTVGNGVETIPSHNQDLWSAELHVFF
;
A
#
# COMPACT_ATOMS: atom_id res chain seq x y z
N MET A 1 -2.66 -17.86 40.77
CA MET A 1 -1.75 -16.88 40.16
C MET A 1 -1.47 -17.09 38.65
N ARG A 2 -2.20 -17.98 37.95
CA ARG A 2 -2.01 -18.19 36.48
C ARG A 2 -2.98 -17.40 35.58
N SER A 3 -3.99 -16.73 36.14
CA SER A 3 -4.99 -15.98 35.34
C SER A 3 -4.57 -14.52 35.04
N SER A 4 -3.75 -13.88 35.89
CA SER A 4 -3.37 -12.49 35.73
C SER A 4 -2.40 -12.23 34.57
N ALA A 5 -1.53 -13.19 34.25
CA ALA A 5 -0.61 -13.07 33.12
C ALA A 5 -1.30 -13.17 31.77
N ALA A 6 -2.36 -13.97 31.65
CA ALA A 6 -3.15 -14.08 30.42
C ALA A 6 -3.95 -12.79 30.12
N TRP A 7 -4.44 -12.13 31.19
CA TRP A 7 -5.12 -10.84 31.03
C TRP A 7 -4.16 -9.68 30.69
N LEU A 8 -2.95 -9.69 31.26
CA LEU A 8 -1.90 -8.72 30.92
C LEU A 8 -1.39 -8.94 29.47
N PHE A 9 -1.24 -10.18 29.04
CA PHE A 9 -0.85 -10.51 27.67
C PHE A 9 -1.97 -10.16 26.67
N GLY A 10 -3.23 -10.38 27.04
CA GLY A 10 -4.39 -9.94 26.26
C GLY A 10 -4.51 -8.42 26.18
N LEU A 11 -4.22 -7.70 27.27
CA LEU A 11 -4.20 -6.22 27.29
C LEU A 11 -3.03 -5.64 26.50
N VAL A 12 -1.85 -6.27 26.51
CA VAL A 12 -0.70 -5.84 25.70
C VAL A 12 -0.96 -6.10 24.21
N LEU A 13 -1.59 -7.22 23.86
CA LEU A 13 -2.03 -7.46 22.47
C LEU A 13 -3.16 -6.51 22.04
N TRP A 14 -3.91 -5.96 22.97
CA TRP A 14 -5.01 -5.04 22.70
C TRP A 14 -4.55 -3.59 22.51
N ALA A 15 -3.29 -3.28 22.83
CA ALA A 15 -2.73 -1.92 22.82
C ALA A 15 -1.85 -1.61 21.60
N LEU A 16 -1.84 -2.46 20.54
CA LEU A 16 -0.85 -2.36 19.49
C LEU A 16 -1.48 -2.35 18.07
N ALA A 17 -1.72 -1.21 17.43
CA ALA A 17 -2.29 -1.15 16.08
C ALA A 17 -1.82 0.04 15.19
N GLY A 18 -1.49 -0.16 13.94
CA GLY A 18 -0.97 0.83 12.97
C GLY A 18 -1.35 0.55 11.50
N SER A 19 -1.12 1.49 10.61
CA SER A 19 -1.65 1.52 9.25
C SER A 19 -1.31 0.29 8.40
N ALA A 20 -2.27 -0.15 7.63
CA ALA A 20 -2.23 -1.30 6.74
C ALA A 20 -1.32 -1.10 5.53
N THR A 21 -0.53 -2.10 5.19
CA THR A 21 0.30 -2.11 3.99
C THR A 21 0.09 -3.37 3.17
N ALA A 22 -0.04 -3.28 1.82
CA ALA A 22 0.35 -4.39 0.98
C ALA A 22 1.84 -4.66 1.25
N GLU A 23 2.29 -5.88 1.05
CA GLU A 23 3.65 -6.29 1.39
C GLU A 23 4.42 -6.69 0.12
N PRO A 24 4.75 -5.71 -0.77
CA PRO A 24 5.49 -5.99 -2.00
C PRO A 24 6.85 -6.63 -1.72
N TYR A 25 7.41 -6.42 -0.51
CA TYR A 25 8.66 -7.07 -0.13
C TYR A 25 8.55 -8.59 -0.11
N LEU A 26 7.38 -9.16 0.19
CA LEU A 26 7.16 -10.61 0.11
C LEU A 26 7.29 -11.11 -1.33
N ALA A 27 6.69 -10.40 -2.29
CA ALA A 27 6.81 -10.74 -3.71
C ALA A 27 8.27 -10.74 -4.18
N VAL A 28 9.04 -9.70 -3.82
CA VAL A 28 10.46 -9.60 -4.15
C VAL A 28 11.30 -10.65 -3.42
N ARG A 29 11.00 -10.92 -2.15
CA ARG A 29 11.70 -11.94 -1.36
C ARG A 29 11.53 -13.34 -1.95
N GLU A 30 10.31 -13.66 -2.39
CA GLU A 30 9.99 -14.97 -2.95
C GLU A 30 10.19 -15.05 -4.48
N GLY A 31 10.57 -13.96 -5.15
CA GLY A 31 10.76 -13.92 -6.61
C GLY A 31 9.46 -14.12 -7.38
N GLN A 32 8.33 -13.67 -6.82
CA GLN A 32 7.00 -13.89 -7.38
C GLN A 32 6.37 -12.60 -7.92
N LYS A 33 5.61 -12.70 -9.01
CA LYS A 33 4.77 -11.61 -9.49
C LYS A 33 3.55 -11.42 -8.58
N CYS A 34 2.93 -10.24 -8.61
CA CYS A 34 1.73 -9.93 -7.84
C CYS A 34 0.59 -10.93 -8.09
N SER A 35 0.42 -11.36 -9.34
CA SER A 35 -0.59 -12.32 -9.79
C SER A 35 -0.43 -13.73 -9.21
N ALA A 36 0.76 -14.12 -8.73
CA ALA A 36 0.94 -15.39 -8.03
C ALA A 36 0.20 -15.40 -6.68
N CYS A 37 0.19 -14.26 -6.00
CA CYS A 37 -0.34 -14.13 -4.63
C CYS A 37 -1.74 -13.49 -4.59
N HIS A 38 -2.15 -12.75 -5.61
CA HIS A 38 -3.41 -12.02 -5.63
C HIS A 38 -4.31 -12.40 -6.82
N VAL A 39 -5.63 -12.39 -6.61
CA VAL A 39 -6.61 -12.59 -7.66
C VAL A 39 -6.59 -11.43 -8.66
N ASN A 40 -6.34 -10.21 -8.18
CA ASN A 40 -6.08 -9.05 -9.02
C ASN A 40 -4.65 -9.14 -9.57
N MET A 41 -4.50 -9.22 -10.90
CA MET A 41 -3.20 -9.40 -11.57
C MET A 41 -2.20 -8.30 -11.23
N THR A 42 -2.66 -7.08 -11.01
CA THR A 42 -1.82 -5.94 -10.60
C THR A 42 -1.52 -5.87 -9.11
N GLY A 43 -2.05 -6.83 -8.31
CA GLY A 43 -1.81 -6.94 -6.87
C GLY A 43 -2.92 -6.33 -6.02
N GLY A 44 -2.87 -6.58 -4.72
CA GLY A 44 -3.88 -6.16 -3.74
C GLY A 44 -5.11 -7.05 -3.71
N GLY A 45 -6.02 -6.77 -2.76
CA GLY A 45 -7.27 -7.50 -2.61
C GLY A 45 -7.10 -8.96 -2.17
N MET A 46 -8.02 -9.81 -2.63
CA MET A 46 -8.09 -11.23 -2.27
C MET A 46 -6.82 -11.99 -2.65
N ARG A 47 -6.35 -12.82 -1.74
CA ARG A 47 -5.22 -13.73 -1.97
C ARG A 47 -5.66 -14.99 -2.71
N THR A 48 -4.74 -15.56 -3.48
CA THR A 48 -4.96 -16.82 -4.18
C THR A 48 -4.79 -18.03 -3.24
N ALA A 49 -5.31 -19.19 -3.67
CA ALA A 49 -5.07 -20.45 -2.99
C ALA A 49 -3.57 -20.81 -2.90
N PHE A 50 -2.73 -20.28 -3.80
CA PHE A 50 -1.28 -20.46 -3.75
C PHE A 50 -0.69 -19.92 -2.44
N VAL A 51 -1.05 -18.70 -2.02
CA VAL A 51 -0.60 -18.14 -0.73
C VAL A 51 -1.06 -18.98 0.43
N ALA A 52 -2.31 -19.43 0.38
CA ALA A 52 -2.85 -20.29 1.43
C ALA A 52 -2.12 -21.63 1.52
N ALA A 53 -1.76 -22.25 0.40
CA ALA A 53 -1.04 -23.51 0.36
C ALA A 53 0.43 -23.38 0.83
N HIS A 54 1.08 -22.25 0.54
CA HIS A 54 2.50 -21.99 0.84
C HIS A 54 2.68 -20.97 1.97
N ALA A 55 1.64 -20.76 2.80
CA ALA A 55 1.63 -19.70 3.79
C ALA A 55 2.82 -19.79 4.78
N LYS A 56 3.24 -20.99 5.16
CA LYS A 56 4.37 -21.14 6.09
C LYS A 56 5.70 -20.76 5.49
N GLU A 57 5.91 -21.09 4.23
CA GLU A 57 7.14 -20.75 3.50
C GLU A 57 7.19 -19.25 3.18
N ILE A 58 6.05 -18.64 2.83
CA ILE A 58 5.96 -17.23 2.44
C ILE A 58 5.94 -16.31 3.65
N LEU A 59 5.15 -16.63 4.69
CA LEU A 59 4.91 -15.74 5.82
C LEU A 59 5.85 -16.01 7.00
N HIS A 60 6.50 -17.17 7.05
CA HIS A 60 7.50 -17.51 8.07
C HIS A 60 6.99 -17.43 9.51
N TYR A 61 5.72 -17.77 9.79
CA TYR A 61 5.17 -17.71 11.14
C TYR A 61 5.67 -18.88 12.03
N PRO A 62 5.80 -18.67 13.38
CA PRO A 62 6.29 -19.67 14.30
C PRO A 62 5.23 -20.73 14.64
N ASP A 63 5.68 -21.89 15.11
CA ASP A 63 4.78 -23.00 15.49
C ASP A 63 4.07 -22.82 16.85
N TRP A 64 4.34 -21.74 17.58
CA TRP A 64 3.76 -21.52 18.91
C TRP A 64 2.24 -21.43 18.91
N PHE A 65 1.68 -20.88 17.85
CA PHE A 65 0.24 -20.73 17.67
C PHE A 65 -0.38 -21.84 16.82
N ALA A 66 0.41 -22.82 16.37
CA ALA A 66 -0.09 -23.93 15.58
C ALA A 66 -1.31 -24.66 16.20
N PRO A 67 -1.41 -24.87 17.53
CA PRO A 67 -2.61 -25.45 18.10
C PRO A 67 -3.89 -24.64 17.88
N LEU A 68 -3.79 -23.31 17.76
CA LEU A 68 -4.91 -22.41 17.53
C LEU A 68 -5.27 -22.30 16.05
N THR A 69 -4.32 -22.53 15.16
CA THR A 69 -4.48 -22.35 13.71
C THR A 69 -4.79 -23.64 12.97
N LYS A 70 -4.55 -24.81 13.57
CA LYS A 70 -4.86 -26.12 12.97
C LYS A 70 -6.22 -26.25 12.28
N PRO A 71 -7.33 -25.70 12.82
CA PRO A 71 -8.62 -25.77 12.15
C PRO A 71 -8.63 -24.99 10.81
N ALA A 72 -7.80 -23.94 10.70
CA ALA A 72 -7.69 -23.11 9.51
C ALA A 72 -6.66 -23.61 8.49
N ASP A 73 -5.83 -24.61 8.82
CA ASP A 73 -4.73 -25.08 7.96
C ASP A 73 -5.20 -25.61 6.60
N LYS A 74 -6.45 -26.06 6.52
CA LYS A 74 -7.06 -26.57 5.27
C LYS A 74 -7.87 -25.53 4.52
N PHE A 75 -8.09 -24.37 5.11
CA PHE A 75 -8.89 -23.33 4.48
C PHE A 75 -8.01 -22.53 3.50
N THR A 76 -8.40 -22.50 2.23
CA THR A 76 -7.68 -21.83 1.15
C THR A 76 -8.39 -20.57 0.64
N GLY A 77 -9.57 -20.28 1.15
CA GLY A 77 -10.48 -19.29 0.57
C GLY A 77 -11.41 -19.86 -0.50
N ASP A 78 -11.01 -20.92 -1.18
CA ASP A 78 -11.84 -21.56 -2.21
C ASP A 78 -12.92 -22.43 -1.58
N LEU A 79 -14.17 -22.08 -1.82
CA LEU A 79 -15.32 -22.91 -1.45
C LEU A 79 -15.50 -24.07 -2.43
N ASN A 80 -15.19 -23.83 -3.69
CA ASN A 80 -15.14 -24.82 -4.77
C ASN A 80 -14.39 -24.21 -5.98
N GLN A 81 -14.32 -24.89 -7.10
CA GLN A 81 -13.63 -24.42 -8.32
C GLN A 81 -14.23 -23.15 -8.94
N TYR A 82 -15.42 -22.72 -8.53
CA TYR A 82 -16.12 -21.55 -9.08
C TYR A 82 -16.16 -20.37 -8.11
N VAL A 83 -16.08 -20.60 -6.82
CA VAL A 83 -16.30 -19.54 -5.82
C VAL A 83 -15.19 -19.55 -4.79
N GLY A 84 -14.52 -18.43 -4.68
CA GLY A 84 -13.57 -18.10 -3.62
C GLY A 84 -14.09 -16.95 -2.75
N ILE A 85 -13.76 -16.97 -1.48
CA ILE A 85 -14.00 -15.89 -0.52
C ILE A 85 -12.74 -15.53 0.22
N GLY A 86 -12.65 -14.29 0.64
CA GLY A 86 -11.55 -13.80 1.46
C GLY A 86 -12.01 -12.67 2.37
N ALA A 87 -11.19 -12.32 3.32
CA ALA A 87 -11.42 -11.17 4.18
C ALA A 87 -10.09 -10.52 4.61
N ASP A 88 -10.19 -9.25 4.99
CA ASP A 88 -9.12 -8.47 5.58
C ASP A 88 -9.71 -7.63 6.71
N LEU A 89 -9.21 -7.81 7.93
CA LEU A 89 -9.60 -7.05 9.10
C LEU A 89 -8.36 -6.44 9.73
N ARG A 90 -8.37 -5.13 9.90
CA ARG A 90 -7.30 -4.37 10.52
C ARG A 90 -7.83 -3.48 11.62
N VAL A 91 -7.29 -3.69 12.81
CA VAL A 91 -7.60 -2.90 14.00
C VAL A 91 -6.32 -2.20 14.42
N ASP A 92 -6.35 -0.90 14.51
CA ASP A 92 -5.20 -0.10 14.84
C ASP A 92 -5.37 0.79 16.08
N ALA A 93 -4.28 1.00 16.84
CA ALA A 93 -4.13 2.01 17.86
C ALA A 93 -3.00 2.95 17.47
N THR A 94 -3.25 4.23 17.47
CA THR A 94 -2.28 5.25 17.10
C THR A 94 -2.14 6.29 18.18
N ALA A 95 -0.90 6.70 18.47
CA ALA A 95 -0.59 7.80 19.35
C ALA A 95 0.23 8.85 18.60
N ILE A 96 -0.33 10.03 18.43
CA ILE A 96 0.33 11.17 17.79
C ILE A 96 0.98 12.02 18.87
N MET A 97 2.29 12.19 18.75
CA MET A 97 3.09 13.03 19.63
C MET A 97 3.53 14.27 18.86
N GLN A 98 3.34 15.44 19.45
CA GLN A 98 3.69 16.73 18.84
C GLN A 98 4.03 17.76 19.91
N ASP A 99 5.06 18.58 19.67
CA ASP A 99 5.37 19.70 20.53
C ASP A 99 4.38 20.85 20.31
N GLN A 100 4.25 21.69 21.33
CA GLN A 100 3.41 22.89 21.20
C GLN A 100 4.03 23.87 20.22
N PRO A 101 3.22 24.44 19.32
CA PRO A 101 3.67 25.57 18.53
C PRO A 101 4.16 26.71 19.42
N ASN A 102 5.22 27.37 19.01
CA ASN A 102 5.71 28.59 19.66
C ASN A 102 4.74 29.78 19.43
N ALA A 103 5.12 30.97 19.94
CA ALA A 103 4.31 32.17 19.81
C ALA A 103 4.07 32.60 18.35
N GLN A 104 4.87 32.13 17.41
CA GLN A 104 4.75 32.36 15.97
C GLN A 104 3.92 31.28 15.25
N GLY A 105 3.42 30.27 16.00
CA GLY A 105 2.64 29.17 15.46
C GLY A 105 3.49 28.06 14.80
N THR A 106 4.83 28.07 14.98
CA THR A 106 5.73 27.09 14.40
C THR A 106 6.04 25.95 15.37
N VAL A 107 6.15 24.74 14.82
CA VAL A 107 6.65 23.55 15.54
C VAL A 107 8.01 23.19 14.96
N PRO A 108 9.07 23.06 15.82
CA PRO A 108 10.39 22.72 15.34
C PRO A 108 10.39 21.44 14.51
N ASN A 109 11.07 21.45 13.37
CA ASN A 109 11.36 20.28 12.56
C ASN A 109 12.62 19.56 13.08
N ASN A 110 13.00 18.46 12.43
CA ASN A 110 14.20 17.66 12.75
C ASN A 110 14.31 17.19 14.21
N GLN A 111 13.19 17.02 14.88
CA GLN A 111 13.12 16.44 16.22
C GLN A 111 12.59 15.01 16.18
N VAL A 112 13.02 14.21 17.13
CA VAL A 112 12.55 12.86 17.39
C VAL A 112 12.14 12.73 18.86
N PHE A 113 11.26 11.78 19.16
CA PHE A 113 10.74 11.54 20.51
C PHE A 113 10.06 12.76 21.13
N ARG A 114 9.19 13.41 20.34
CA ARG A 114 8.36 14.51 20.82
C ARG A 114 7.53 14.07 22.03
N GLY A 115 7.52 14.90 23.08
CA GLY A 115 7.08 14.45 24.41
C GLY A 115 5.58 14.59 24.69
N ARG A 116 4.81 15.29 23.84
CA ARG A 116 3.42 15.60 24.15
C ARG A 116 2.45 14.78 23.32
N LEU A 117 1.65 13.96 23.99
CA LEU A 117 0.52 13.26 23.36
C LEU A 117 -0.54 14.28 22.91
N GLN A 118 -0.84 14.32 21.63
CA GLN A 118 -1.89 15.14 21.01
C GLN A 118 -3.17 14.34 20.83
N GLN A 119 -3.02 13.09 20.38
CA GLN A 119 -4.14 12.25 20.01
C GLN A 119 -3.78 10.80 20.29
N PHE A 120 -4.77 10.06 20.75
CA PHE A 120 -4.72 8.60 20.85
C PHE A 120 -6.04 8.03 20.37
N ASP A 121 -5.97 7.14 19.38
CA ASP A 121 -7.13 6.51 18.78
C ASP A 121 -6.97 5.00 18.71
N ILE A 122 -8.10 4.30 18.81
CA ILE A 122 -8.21 2.88 18.45
C ILE A 122 -9.35 2.78 17.44
N ASN A 123 -9.03 2.26 16.26
CA ASN A 123 -9.96 2.22 15.14
C ASN A 123 -10.00 0.85 14.46
N VAL A 124 -11.13 0.50 13.89
CA VAL A 124 -11.17 -0.50 12.82
C VAL A 124 -10.76 0.23 11.54
N ASN A 125 -9.48 0.15 11.21
CA ASN A 125 -8.93 0.85 10.04
C ASN A 125 -9.46 0.27 8.74
N GLU A 126 -9.60 -1.05 8.70
CA GLU A 126 -10.15 -1.73 7.54
C GLU A 126 -10.90 -2.99 7.95
N ALA A 127 -12.09 -3.19 7.40
CA ALA A 127 -12.81 -4.45 7.39
C ALA A 127 -13.36 -4.65 5.99
N VAL A 128 -12.85 -5.66 5.29
CA VAL A 128 -13.14 -5.94 3.88
C VAL A 128 -13.53 -7.39 3.71
N GLY A 129 -14.51 -7.64 2.85
CA GLY A 129 -14.86 -8.95 2.37
C GLY A 129 -14.62 -9.06 0.87
N TYR A 130 -14.07 -10.17 0.45
CA TYR A 130 -13.78 -10.49 -0.94
C TYR A 130 -14.65 -11.63 -1.45
N LEU A 131 -15.10 -11.50 -2.68
CA LEU A 131 -15.77 -12.58 -3.42
C LEU A 131 -15.13 -12.69 -4.80
N ASN A 132 -14.71 -13.88 -5.16
CA ASN A 132 -14.21 -14.22 -6.48
C ASN A 132 -15.09 -15.31 -7.09
N VAL A 133 -15.59 -15.08 -8.31
CA VAL A 133 -16.44 -16.04 -9.01
C VAL A 133 -15.82 -16.37 -10.37
N ASN A 134 -15.25 -17.56 -10.50
CA ASN A 134 -14.76 -18.11 -11.74
C ASN A 134 -15.95 -18.69 -12.55
N LEU A 135 -16.66 -17.82 -13.25
CA LEU A 135 -17.86 -18.23 -13.99
C LEU A 135 -17.54 -19.27 -15.05
N ILE A 136 -16.43 -19.07 -15.74
CA ILE A 136 -15.82 -20.05 -16.64
C ILE A 136 -14.37 -20.17 -16.21
N PRO A 137 -13.97 -21.28 -15.53
CA PRO A 137 -12.59 -21.47 -15.08
C PRO A 137 -11.59 -21.19 -16.21
N ASP A 138 -10.50 -20.53 -15.85
CA ASP A 138 -9.42 -20.13 -16.75
C ASP A 138 -9.80 -19.19 -17.92
N LEU A 139 -11.02 -18.65 -17.93
CA LEU A 139 -11.48 -17.73 -18.97
C LEU A 139 -12.17 -16.48 -18.43
N LEU A 140 -13.17 -16.62 -17.54
CA LEU A 140 -14.01 -15.50 -17.10
C LEU A 140 -14.17 -15.51 -15.59
N ASN A 141 -13.68 -14.44 -14.99
CA ASN A 141 -13.69 -14.20 -13.57
C ASN A 141 -14.47 -12.92 -13.22
N PHE A 142 -15.25 -12.97 -12.14
CA PHE A 142 -15.89 -11.79 -11.53
C PHE A 142 -15.34 -11.63 -10.12
N TYR A 143 -15.06 -10.40 -9.74
CA TYR A 143 -14.48 -10.05 -8.47
C TYR A 143 -15.23 -8.91 -7.79
N LEU A 144 -15.37 -9.01 -6.47
CA LEU A 144 -15.92 -7.99 -5.61
C LEU A 144 -15.02 -7.81 -4.38
N ASP A 145 -14.67 -6.57 -4.10
CA ASP A 145 -13.98 -6.10 -2.91
C ASP A 145 -14.89 -5.08 -2.22
N GLN A 146 -15.51 -5.50 -1.11
CA GLN A 146 -16.47 -4.70 -0.36
C GLN A 146 -15.89 -4.33 1.00
N ARG A 147 -15.66 -3.04 1.23
CA ARG A 147 -15.29 -2.50 2.52
C ARG A 147 -16.53 -2.27 3.37
N PHE A 148 -16.46 -2.63 4.66
CA PHE A 148 -17.49 -2.46 5.66
C PHE A 148 -17.11 -1.42 6.74
N ALA A 149 -15.81 -1.21 6.97
CA ALA A 149 -15.27 -0.20 7.87
C ALA A 149 -13.96 0.37 7.29
N PRO A 150 -13.63 1.64 7.58
CA PRO A 150 -14.35 2.63 8.41
C PRO A 150 -15.64 3.16 7.76
N SER A 151 -15.85 2.92 6.49
CA SER A 151 -17.05 3.30 5.73
C SER A 151 -17.50 2.18 4.81
N LEU A 152 -18.80 2.07 4.57
CA LEU A 152 -19.35 1.13 3.61
C LEU A 152 -19.05 1.63 2.18
N ASP A 153 -18.18 0.93 1.47
CA ASP A 153 -17.76 1.28 0.11
C ASP A 153 -17.34 0.05 -0.69
N THR A 154 -17.78 -0.02 -1.94
CA THR A 154 -17.27 -1.01 -2.89
C THR A 154 -15.97 -0.49 -3.47
N ARG A 155 -14.84 -1.06 -3.06
CA ARG A 155 -13.53 -0.64 -3.55
C ARG A 155 -13.28 -1.11 -4.97
N GLU A 156 -13.52 -2.39 -5.23
CA GLU A 156 -13.40 -2.96 -6.57
C GLU A 156 -14.60 -3.84 -6.91
N VAL A 157 -15.08 -3.73 -8.14
CA VAL A 157 -16.03 -4.67 -8.75
C VAL A 157 -15.76 -4.73 -10.25
N TRP A 158 -15.28 -5.87 -10.70
CA TRP A 158 -14.87 -6.02 -12.10
C TRP A 158 -15.08 -7.45 -12.63
N ALA A 159 -15.10 -7.54 -13.96
CA ALA A 159 -15.00 -8.79 -14.71
C ALA A 159 -13.66 -8.83 -15.42
N MET A 160 -13.03 -10.01 -15.50
CA MET A 160 -11.76 -10.23 -16.17
C MET A 160 -11.86 -11.44 -17.10
N PHE A 161 -11.46 -11.23 -18.34
CA PHE A 161 -11.25 -12.29 -19.32
C PHE A 161 -9.77 -12.64 -19.38
N LEU A 162 -9.47 -13.90 -19.19
CA LEU A 162 -8.14 -14.48 -19.40
C LEU A 162 -8.06 -14.98 -20.84
N LEU A 163 -7.11 -14.48 -21.59
CA LEU A 163 -6.92 -14.75 -23.01
C LEU A 163 -5.64 -15.57 -23.23
N PRO A 164 -5.49 -16.24 -24.38
CA PRO A 164 -4.24 -16.87 -24.75
C PRO A 164 -3.05 -15.90 -24.70
N TRP A 165 -1.83 -16.45 -24.56
CA TRP A 165 -0.55 -15.72 -24.53
C TRP A 165 -0.39 -14.80 -23.30
N ASP A 166 -0.93 -15.22 -22.15
CA ASP A 166 -0.84 -14.50 -20.87
C ASP A 166 -1.41 -13.07 -20.93
N ILE A 167 -2.40 -12.85 -21.76
CA ILE A 167 -3.13 -11.58 -21.89
C ILE A 167 -4.40 -11.64 -21.04
N TYR A 168 -4.78 -10.54 -20.42
CA TYR A 168 -6.10 -10.39 -19.82
C TYR A 168 -6.74 -9.04 -20.19
N LEU A 169 -8.06 -9.03 -20.18
CA LEU A 169 -8.88 -7.83 -20.32
C LEU A 169 -9.79 -7.72 -19.10
N LYS A 170 -9.68 -6.63 -18.35
CA LYS A 170 -10.46 -6.37 -17.13
C LYS A 170 -11.30 -5.11 -17.31
N GLY A 171 -12.56 -5.13 -16.87
CA GLY A 171 -13.47 -3.99 -16.95
C GLY A 171 -14.35 -3.88 -15.71
N GLY A 172 -14.49 -2.66 -15.18
CA GLY A 172 -15.26 -2.39 -13.99
C GLY A 172 -14.68 -1.26 -13.13
N LYS A 173 -15.06 -1.18 -11.87
CA LYS A 173 -14.45 -0.28 -10.88
C LYS A 173 -13.21 -0.98 -10.31
N MET A 174 -12.04 -0.34 -10.39
CA MET A 174 -10.76 -0.93 -9.99
C MET A 174 -9.74 0.11 -9.57
N PHE A 175 -8.74 -0.29 -8.80
CA PHE A 175 -7.52 0.48 -8.63
C PHE A 175 -6.71 0.43 -9.92
N LEU A 176 -6.16 1.59 -10.31
CA LEU A 176 -5.41 1.68 -11.57
C LEU A 176 -3.99 1.14 -11.40
N PRO A 177 -3.39 0.57 -12.45
CA PRO A 177 -2.02 0.07 -12.41
C PRO A 177 -1.03 1.23 -12.36
N TYR A 178 -0.23 1.30 -11.29
CA TYR A 178 0.82 2.30 -11.12
C TYR A 178 1.78 1.90 -9.99
N GLY A 179 3.09 1.99 -10.22
CA GLY A 179 4.15 1.85 -9.23
C GLY A 179 4.14 0.56 -8.40
N LEU A 180 4.76 0.61 -7.23
CA LEU A 180 4.63 -0.43 -6.22
C LEU A 180 3.25 -0.38 -5.60
N GLN A 181 2.58 -1.53 -5.50
CA GLN A 181 1.24 -1.64 -4.91
C GLN A 181 1.31 -1.57 -3.36
N ILE A 182 1.80 -0.44 -2.84
CA ILE A 182 1.94 -0.21 -1.40
C ILE A 182 0.61 0.32 -0.86
N GLN A 183 -0.09 -0.49 -0.06
CA GLN A 183 -1.34 -0.08 0.60
C GLN A 183 -1.07 0.67 1.91
N ASN A 184 -0.08 1.54 1.93
CA ASN A 184 0.19 2.40 3.06
C ASN A 184 -0.21 3.83 2.72
N ASP A 185 -1.36 4.25 3.21
CA ASP A 185 -1.94 5.58 2.98
C ASP A 185 -1.06 6.71 3.52
N SER A 186 -0.14 6.40 4.42
CA SER A 186 0.77 7.38 5.00
C SER A 186 1.98 7.68 4.13
N THR A 187 2.25 6.92 3.07
CA THR A 187 3.32 7.22 2.13
C THR A 187 2.88 8.30 1.14
N PHE A 188 3.78 9.20 0.77
CA PHE A 188 3.46 10.27 -0.17
C PHE A 188 3.09 9.75 -1.56
N ASN A 189 3.66 8.62 -1.97
CA ASN A 189 3.31 7.96 -3.23
C ASN A 189 1.83 7.50 -3.30
N ARG A 190 1.15 7.40 -2.15
CA ARG A 190 -0.21 6.83 -2.04
C ARG A 190 -1.20 7.72 -1.30
N GLY A 191 -0.92 8.98 -1.17
CA GLY A 191 -1.87 9.93 -0.62
C GLY A 191 -1.35 10.75 0.56
N GLY A 192 -0.29 10.33 1.23
CA GLY A 192 0.29 11.03 2.37
C GLY A 192 -0.60 11.01 3.61
N ARG A 193 0.01 11.26 4.75
CA ARG A 193 -0.57 11.10 6.08
C ARG A 193 -1.79 11.98 6.39
N ASN A 194 -1.97 13.07 5.74
CA ASN A 194 -3.05 14.03 6.02
C ASN A 194 -3.93 14.30 4.79
N GLY A 195 -3.93 13.42 3.78
CA GLY A 195 -4.59 13.69 2.52
C GLY A 195 -3.96 14.87 1.76
N SER A 196 -2.77 15.29 2.18
CA SER A 196 -2.03 16.41 1.59
C SER A 196 -1.24 16.01 0.35
N ALA A 197 -1.20 14.73 0.03
CA ALA A 197 -0.57 14.30 -1.19
C ALA A 197 -1.34 14.81 -2.38
N THR A 198 -0.79 15.81 -2.96
CA THR A 198 -1.27 16.44 -4.18
C THR A 198 -0.82 15.67 -5.42
N THR A 199 -0.48 14.40 -5.26
CA THR A 199 -0.01 13.60 -6.39
C THR A 199 -1.08 13.34 -7.45
N GLY A 200 -2.35 13.69 -7.17
CA GLY A 200 -3.46 13.39 -8.08
C GLY A 200 -3.67 11.89 -8.34
N TYR A 201 -2.72 11.06 -7.94
CA TYR A 201 -2.79 9.63 -7.96
C TYR A 201 -2.88 9.10 -6.54
N SER A 202 -4.03 8.57 -6.17
CA SER A 202 -4.21 7.91 -4.89
C SER A 202 -4.50 6.44 -5.12
N PHE A 203 -3.70 5.57 -4.54
CA PHE A 203 -3.95 4.14 -4.57
C PHE A 203 -5.31 3.76 -3.97
N ASN A 204 -5.83 4.56 -3.07
CA ASN A 204 -7.10 4.35 -2.41
C ASN A 204 -8.33 4.81 -3.20
N VAL A 205 -8.13 5.37 -4.38
CA VAL A 205 -9.22 5.79 -5.25
C VAL A 205 -9.37 4.81 -6.40
N SER A 206 -10.36 3.95 -6.31
CA SER A 206 -10.76 3.09 -7.42
C SER A 206 -11.68 3.83 -8.38
N GLN A 207 -11.57 3.53 -9.66
CA GLN A 207 -12.28 4.21 -10.74
C GLN A 207 -12.92 3.22 -11.70
N PRO A 208 -14.04 3.56 -12.35
CA PRO A 208 -14.51 2.82 -13.52
C PRO A 208 -13.44 2.87 -14.62
N ALA A 209 -13.00 1.70 -15.06
CA ALA A 209 -11.91 1.57 -16.03
C ALA A 209 -12.02 0.31 -16.88
N PHE A 210 -11.31 0.33 -18.01
CA PHE A 210 -10.91 -0.86 -18.75
C PHE A 210 -9.39 -1.00 -18.67
N GLU A 211 -8.92 -2.20 -18.39
CA GLU A 211 -7.51 -2.52 -18.28
C GLU A 211 -7.16 -3.69 -19.20
N LEU A 212 -6.08 -3.53 -19.94
CA LEU A 212 -5.42 -4.57 -20.72
C LEU A 212 -4.11 -4.90 -20.04
N GLY A 213 -3.88 -6.18 -19.75
CA GLY A 213 -2.62 -6.64 -19.19
C GLY A 213 -2.00 -7.79 -19.96
N TRP A 214 -0.70 -7.98 -19.76
CA TRP A 214 0.11 -9.00 -20.38
C TRP A 214 1.23 -9.44 -19.44
N GLU A 215 1.31 -10.74 -19.11
CA GLU A 215 2.21 -11.25 -18.07
C GLU A 215 3.08 -12.43 -18.50
N PRO A 216 3.82 -12.39 -19.61
CA PRO A 216 4.63 -13.49 -20.08
C PRO A 216 5.89 -13.66 -19.25
N GLY A 217 6.15 -14.88 -18.75
CA GLY A 217 7.38 -15.21 -18.00
C GLY A 217 7.67 -14.21 -16.87
N PRO A 218 8.85 -13.57 -16.82
CA PRO A 218 9.21 -12.65 -15.75
C PRO A 218 8.56 -11.26 -15.87
N VAL A 219 7.95 -10.93 -17.00
CA VAL A 219 7.41 -9.60 -17.30
C VAL A 219 5.94 -9.51 -16.86
N ALA A 220 5.54 -8.34 -16.38
CA ALA A 220 4.14 -7.95 -16.19
C ALA A 220 3.95 -6.54 -16.74
N ALA A 221 2.92 -6.33 -17.55
CA ALA A 221 2.55 -5.03 -18.09
C ALA A 221 1.02 -4.86 -18.00
N ALA A 222 0.58 -3.69 -17.59
CA ALA A 222 -0.83 -3.34 -17.55
C ALA A 222 -1.03 -1.88 -17.99
N MET A 223 -2.10 -1.63 -18.71
CA MET A 223 -2.53 -0.29 -19.13
C MET A 223 -4.03 -0.17 -18.93
N ALA A 224 -4.45 0.89 -18.27
CA ALA A 224 -5.86 1.18 -18.03
C ALA A 224 -6.25 2.54 -18.62
N VAL A 225 -7.50 2.62 -19.06
CA VAL A 225 -8.18 3.86 -19.37
C VAL A 225 -9.37 3.99 -18.43
N SER A 226 -9.48 5.12 -17.76
CA SER A 226 -10.52 5.40 -16.78
C SER A 226 -11.14 6.78 -16.98
N GLN A 227 -12.27 6.98 -16.32
CA GLN A 227 -12.80 8.32 -16.07
C GLN A 227 -11.92 8.93 -15.00
N GLY A 228 -11.31 10.11 -15.22
CA GLY A 228 -10.42 10.77 -14.28
C GLY A 228 -11.04 11.04 -12.92
N VAL A 229 -10.22 11.35 -11.93
CA VAL A 229 -10.65 11.59 -10.53
C VAL A 229 -11.44 12.90 -10.38
N ALA A 230 -11.15 13.88 -11.20
CA ALA A 230 -11.93 15.14 -11.23
C ALA A 230 -13.21 14.89 -12.03
N ALA A 231 -14.35 15.17 -11.39
CA ALA A 231 -15.66 14.95 -12.00
C ALA A 231 -15.79 15.66 -13.35
N ASP A 232 -16.46 15.00 -14.24
CA ASP A 232 -17.24 15.48 -15.38
C ASP A 232 -16.68 15.33 -16.80
N THR A 233 -15.39 15.26 -17.07
CA THR A 233 -14.93 15.11 -18.49
C THR A 233 -13.56 14.48 -18.62
N ASP A 234 -12.95 14.05 -17.53
CA ASP A 234 -11.58 13.66 -17.54
C ASP A 234 -11.40 12.25 -18.08
N VAL A 235 -10.42 12.08 -18.93
CA VAL A 235 -9.93 10.75 -19.31
C VAL A 235 -8.55 10.59 -18.68
N GLN A 236 -8.35 9.50 -17.97
CA GLN A 236 -7.06 9.14 -17.39
C GLN A 236 -6.55 7.86 -18.03
N PHE A 237 -5.31 7.89 -18.47
CA PHE A 237 -4.52 6.71 -18.84
C PHE A 237 -3.51 6.43 -17.74
N SER A 238 -3.43 5.19 -17.30
CA SER A 238 -2.47 4.76 -16.31
C SER A 238 -1.87 3.42 -16.74
N GLY A 239 -0.61 3.19 -16.45
CA GLY A 239 0.03 1.94 -16.82
C GLY A 239 1.32 1.69 -16.09
N THR A 240 1.69 0.42 -16.05
CA THR A 240 2.92 -0.07 -15.48
C THR A 240 3.52 -1.17 -16.34
N VAL A 241 4.83 -1.26 -16.34
CA VAL A 241 5.57 -2.40 -16.86
C VAL A 241 6.67 -2.76 -15.88
N SER A 242 6.80 -4.03 -15.58
CA SER A 242 7.79 -4.51 -14.62
C SER A 242 8.35 -5.87 -15.01
N ALA A 243 9.48 -6.21 -14.43
CA ALA A 243 10.09 -7.53 -14.57
C ALA A 243 10.62 -8.03 -13.22
N MET A 244 10.34 -9.29 -12.93
CA MET A 244 10.85 -10.02 -11.76
C MET A 244 11.88 -11.03 -12.25
N PHE A 245 13.06 -10.99 -11.69
CA PHE A 245 14.17 -11.91 -11.97
C PHE A 245 14.49 -12.67 -10.69
N ASP A 246 14.55 -13.95 -10.76
CA ASP A 246 14.88 -14.88 -9.68
C ASP A 246 16.24 -15.56 -9.90
N ASP A 247 16.76 -16.20 -8.85
CA ASP A 247 18.00 -16.99 -8.85
C ASP A 247 19.22 -16.28 -9.46
N LEU A 248 19.34 -14.98 -9.20
CA LEU A 248 20.49 -14.20 -9.66
C LEU A 248 21.74 -14.46 -8.79
N PRO A 249 22.97 -14.39 -9.37
CA PRO A 249 24.19 -14.79 -8.66
C PRO A 249 24.55 -13.94 -7.43
N VAL A 250 24.14 -12.67 -7.37
CA VAL A 250 24.53 -11.72 -6.31
C VAL A 250 23.34 -11.36 -5.45
N VAL A 251 22.26 -10.95 -6.08
CA VAL A 251 20.96 -10.73 -5.45
C VAL A 251 20.09 -11.93 -5.78
N ARG A 252 19.45 -12.54 -4.79
CA ARG A 252 18.62 -13.70 -5.04
C ARG A 252 17.51 -13.39 -6.03
N ASN A 253 16.80 -12.29 -5.79
CA ASN A 253 15.73 -11.82 -6.66
C ASN A 253 15.89 -10.32 -6.92
N ALA A 254 15.49 -9.86 -8.10
CA ALA A 254 15.45 -8.45 -8.46
C ALA A 254 14.13 -8.12 -9.16
N TYR A 255 13.55 -6.98 -8.81
CA TYR A 255 12.32 -6.45 -9.36
C TYR A 255 12.57 -5.03 -9.86
N ILE A 256 12.16 -4.72 -11.08
CA ILE A 256 12.28 -3.38 -11.65
C ILE A 256 11.04 -3.06 -12.48
N GLY A 257 10.60 -1.82 -12.43
CA GLY A 257 9.45 -1.38 -13.21
C GLY A 257 9.43 0.12 -13.48
N LEU A 258 8.58 0.45 -14.42
CA LEU A 258 8.25 1.82 -14.81
C LEU A 258 6.74 1.99 -14.73
N SER A 259 6.29 3.18 -14.36
CA SER A 259 4.87 3.53 -14.35
C SER A 259 4.64 4.91 -14.94
N GLY A 260 3.43 5.12 -15.43
CA GLY A 260 3.01 6.41 -15.94
C GLY A 260 1.50 6.60 -15.81
N SER A 261 1.09 7.85 -15.58
CA SER A 261 -0.32 8.23 -15.58
C SER A 261 -0.46 9.63 -16.18
N ILE A 262 -1.46 9.81 -17.03
CA ILE A 262 -1.82 11.11 -17.62
C ILE A 262 -3.32 11.28 -17.45
N ALA A 263 -3.72 12.34 -16.78
CA ALA A 263 -5.12 12.73 -16.64
C ALA A 263 -5.32 14.13 -17.22
N ASN A 264 -6.27 14.23 -18.14
CA ASN A 264 -6.62 15.48 -18.80
C ASN A 264 -8.06 15.84 -18.51
N SER A 265 -8.27 17.05 -18.01
CA SER A 265 -9.59 17.69 -17.96
C SER A 265 -9.61 18.94 -18.82
N SER A 266 -10.77 19.58 -18.93
CA SER A 266 -10.90 20.83 -19.71
C SER A 266 -9.90 21.92 -19.31
N ASP A 267 -9.51 21.95 -18.06
CA ASP A 267 -8.74 23.04 -17.46
C ASP A 267 -7.45 22.57 -16.79
N ASN A 268 -7.28 21.27 -16.55
CA ASN A 268 -6.15 20.72 -15.80
C ASN A 268 -5.49 19.57 -16.57
N GLU A 269 -4.17 19.57 -16.56
CA GLU A 269 -3.38 18.42 -17.00
C GLU A 269 -2.52 17.94 -15.83
N THR A 270 -2.54 16.63 -15.59
CA THR A 270 -1.74 16.01 -14.55
C THR A 270 -1.01 14.81 -15.15
N THR A 271 0.30 14.80 -15.05
CA THR A 271 1.16 13.71 -15.53
C THR A 271 2.01 13.20 -14.40
N TYR A 272 2.11 11.87 -14.27
CA TYR A 272 3.03 11.19 -13.37
C TYR A 272 3.87 10.19 -14.13
N THR A 273 5.14 10.11 -13.77
CA THR A 273 6.05 9.07 -14.21
C THR A 273 6.82 8.54 -13.03
N GLY A 274 6.94 7.23 -12.93
CA GLY A 274 7.60 6.57 -11.81
C GLY A 274 8.56 5.49 -12.26
N VAL A 275 9.61 5.32 -11.48
CA VAL A 275 10.52 4.17 -11.54
C VAL A 275 10.46 3.47 -10.19
N PHE A 276 10.29 2.17 -10.20
CA PHE A 276 10.22 1.40 -8.97
C PHE A 276 10.98 0.09 -9.09
N GLY A 277 11.29 -0.49 -7.95
CA GLY A 277 11.93 -1.79 -7.93
C GLY A 277 12.30 -2.27 -6.54
N GLY A 278 12.96 -3.41 -6.51
CA GLY A 278 13.44 -4.02 -5.28
C GLY A 278 14.45 -5.11 -5.55
N SER A 279 15.09 -5.55 -4.49
CA SER A 279 16.02 -6.67 -4.54
C SER A 279 16.01 -7.46 -3.23
N ASN A 280 16.26 -8.76 -3.32
CA ASN A 280 16.45 -9.61 -2.15
C ASN A 280 17.89 -10.10 -2.05
N LEU A 281 18.49 -9.88 -0.89
CA LEU A 281 19.83 -10.37 -0.52
C LEU A 281 19.70 -11.31 0.71
N GLY A 282 19.14 -12.48 0.48
CA GLY A 282 18.89 -13.46 1.53
C GLY A 282 17.86 -12.98 2.56
N ARG A 283 18.28 -12.53 3.74
CA ARG A 283 17.37 -12.02 4.78
C ARG A 283 16.96 -10.56 4.62
N LEU A 284 17.64 -9.81 3.75
CA LEU A 284 17.36 -8.41 3.47
C LEU A 284 16.60 -8.28 2.15
N THR A 285 15.45 -7.60 2.20
CA THR A 285 14.72 -7.16 1.01
C THR A 285 14.70 -5.64 1.00
N TYR A 286 14.97 -5.04 -0.13
CA TYR A 286 14.94 -3.61 -0.34
C TYR A 286 13.95 -3.26 -1.43
N LEU A 287 13.14 -2.22 -1.21
CA LEU A 287 12.20 -1.65 -2.17
C LEU A 287 12.46 -0.16 -2.33
N THR A 288 12.20 0.34 -3.53
CA THR A 288 12.27 1.78 -3.83
C THR A 288 11.27 2.15 -4.91
N GLU A 289 10.73 3.36 -4.82
CA GLU A 289 9.92 4.01 -5.85
C GLU A 289 10.24 5.49 -5.87
N VAL A 290 10.36 6.04 -7.07
CA VAL A 290 10.60 7.47 -7.30
C VAL A 290 9.63 7.95 -8.35
N ASP A 291 8.83 8.96 -7.99
CA ASP A 291 7.81 9.54 -8.85
C ASP A 291 8.08 11.02 -9.13
N PHE A 292 7.81 11.39 -10.37
CA PHE A 292 7.83 12.78 -10.83
C PHE A 292 6.43 13.16 -11.29
N GLY A 293 5.85 14.16 -10.65
CA GLY A 293 4.56 14.73 -11.03
C GLY A 293 4.72 16.06 -11.76
N HIS A 294 3.82 16.30 -12.68
CA HIS A 294 3.65 17.59 -13.33
C HIS A 294 2.17 17.95 -13.38
N TYR A 295 1.87 19.17 -12.98
CA TYR A 295 0.51 19.72 -12.96
C TYR A 295 0.46 21.00 -13.78
N SER A 296 -0.59 21.16 -14.56
CA SER A 296 -0.89 22.42 -15.23
C SER A 296 -2.35 22.78 -14.95
N PHE A 297 -2.58 23.97 -14.44
CA PHE A 297 -3.93 24.47 -14.11
C PHE A 297 -4.06 25.96 -14.34
N PRO A 298 -5.24 26.50 -14.65
CA PRO A 298 -5.45 27.93 -14.82
C PRO A 298 -5.33 28.66 -13.49
N SER A 299 -4.51 29.70 -13.45
CA SER A 299 -4.41 30.60 -12.30
C SER A 299 -5.71 31.36 -12.10
N ALA A 300 -6.29 31.27 -10.93
CA ALA A 300 -7.49 32.03 -10.56
C ALA A 300 -7.30 33.56 -10.64
N THR A 301 -6.03 34.02 -10.55
CA THR A 301 -5.71 35.46 -10.55
C THR A 301 -5.44 36.00 -11.96
N THR A 302 -4.83 35.21 -12.82
CA THR A 302 -4.33 35.69 -14.12
C THR A 302 -5.02 35.05 -15.32
N GLY A 303 -5.77 33.95 -15.11
CA GLY A 303 -6.36 33.12 -16.16
C GLY A 303 -5.33 32.42 -17.04
N LYS A 304 -4.02 32.56 -16.76
CA LYS A 304 -2.96 31.86 -17.47
C LYS A 304 -2.68 30.53 -16.81
N ASN A 305 -2.28 29.52 -17.58
CA ASN A 305 -1.86 28.25 -17.02
C ASN A 305 -0.58 28.43 -16.20
N VAL A 306 -0.61 27.89 -14.99
CA VAL A 306 0.50 27.76 -14.07
C VAL A 306 0.87 26.29 -14.03
N SER A 307 2.14 25.97 -14.15
CA SER A 307 2.62 24.60 -13.98
C SER A 307 3.38 24.46 -12.67
N SER A 308 3.25 23.30 -12.07
CA SER A 308 3.92 22.88 -10.84
C SER A 308 4.48 21.48 -11.05
N GLY A 309 5.60 21.17 -10.38
CA GLY A 309 6.17 19.84 -10.34
C GLY A 309 6.11 19.24 -8.96
N SER A 310 6.26 17.93 -8.85
CA SER A 310 6.51 17.24 -7.60
C SER A 310 7.55 16.15 -7.77
N PHE A 311 8.31 15.92 -6.72
CA PHE A 311 9.23 14.79 -6.58
C PHE A 311 8.86 14.01 -5.34
N ILE A 312 8.64 12.71 -5.51
CA ILE A 312 8.27 11.83 -4.41
C ILE A 312 9.19 10.62 -4.43
N MET A 313 9.66 10.21 -3.26
CA MET A 313 10.53 9.06 -3.11
C MET A 313 10.06 8.19 -1.96
N TYR A 314 10.05 6.89 -2.16
CA TYR A 314 9.83 5.86 -1.17
C TYR A 314 11.00 4.90 -1.16
N ASN A 315 11.46 4.52 0.03
CA ASN A 315 12.47 3.49 0.25
C ASN A 315 12.07 2.64 1.44
N GLU A 316 12.23 1.33 1.33
CA GLU A 316 11.92 0.36 2.38
C GLU A 316 13.02 -0.69 2.43
N ALA A 317 13.43 -1.05 3.62
CA ALA A 317 14.34 -2.16 3.89
C ALA A 317 13.70 -3.06 4.93
N ASP A 318 13.46 -4.30 4.53
CA ASP A 318 12.90 -5.36 5.35
C ASP A 318 13.98 -6.38 5.68
N TYR A 319 14.21 -6.62 6.95
CA TYR A 319 15.18 -7.59 7.39
C TYR A 319 14.52 -8.68 8.24
N LEU A 320 14.61 -9.92 7.80
CA LEU A 320 14.11 -11.07 8.52
C LEU A 320 15.07 -11.42 9.67
N PHE A 321 14.86 -10.77 10.82
CA PHE A 321 15.75 -10.87 11.98
C PHE A 321 15.74 -12.29 12.55
N PHE A 322 14.56 -12.83 12.81
CA PHE A 322 14.30 -14.26 12.99
C PHE A 322 13.45 -14.74 11.81
N ASP A 323 13.32 -16.05 11.63
CA ASP A 323 12.53 -16.60 10.52
C ASP A 323 11.03 -16.18 10.58
N TRP A 324 10.56 -15.72 11.73
CA TRP A 324 9.19 -15.25 11.96
C TRP A 324 9.08 -13.75 12.27
N LEU A 325 10.19 -13.05 12.43
CA LEU A 325 10.22 -11.62 12.80
C LEU A 325 10.82 -10.79 11.69
N ASN A 326 9.98 -10.16 10.89
CA ASN A 326 10.41 -9.11 9.98
C ASN A 326 10.59 -7.79 10.74
N THR A 327 11.68 -7.10 10.47
CA THR A 327 11.94 -5.73 10.92
C THR A 327 11.98 -4.84 9.69
N LYS A 328 11.34 -3.68 9.77
CA LYS A 328 11.20 -2.75 8.65
C LYS A 328 11.75 -1.38 9.00
N VAL A 329 12.47 -0.80 8.06
CA VAL A 329 12.84 0.62 8.05
C VAL A 329 12.31 1.21 6.75
N ALA A 330 11.56 2.29 6.84
CA ALA A 330 11.05 2.98 5.66
C ALA A 330 11.34 4.48 5.72
N PHE A 331 11.59 5.05 4.57
CA PHE A 331 11.78 6.49 4.38
C PHE A 331 10.95 6.95 3.18
N THR A 332 10.14 7.97 3.38
CA THR A 332 9.39 8.61 2.31
C THR A 332 9.64 10.12 2.34
N TYR A 333 9.79 10.69 1.17
CA TYR A 333 10.06 12.10 0.96
C TYR A 333 9.15 12.63 -0.14
N ALA A 334 8.64 13.83 0.04
CA ALA A 334 7.90 14.56 -0.98
C ALA A 334 8.36 16.02 -1.01
N ASP A 335 8.55 16.50 -2.21
CA ASP A 335 8.80 17.91 -2.51
C ASP A 335 7.74 18.33 -3.54
N TYR A 336 6.88 19.25 -3.13
CA TYR A 336 5.80 19.77 -3.96
C TYR A 336 6.16 21.11 -4.56
N ASP A 337 7.47 21.42 -4.66
CA ASP A 337 7.94 22.70 -5.18
C ASP A 337 7.43 22.88 -6.60
N GLY A 338 6.38 23.57 -6.64
CA GLY A 338 5.91 24.16 -7.85
C GLY A 338 6.20 25.63 -7.82
N SER A 339 6.14 26.22 -8.98
CA SER A 339 6.19 27.65 -9.25
C SER A 339 5.10 28.48 -8.51
N LEU A 340 4.42 27.89 -7.54
CA LEU A 340 3.57 28.60 -6.60
C LEU A 340 4.45 29.25 -5.53
N PRO A 341 4.28 30.55 -5.24
CA PRO A 341 5.03 31.21 -4.18
C PRO A 341 4.51 30.75 -2.80
N ARG A 342 4.76 29.50 -2.45
CA ARG A 342 4.69 29.07 -1.07
C ARG A 342 6.00 29.53 -0.42
N GLN A 343 5.86 30.35 0.60
CA GLN A 343 7.00 30.90 1.33
C GLN A 343 7.63 29.78 2.14
N GLY A 344 8.77 29.31 1.69
CA GLY A 344 9.58 28.32 2.39
C GLY A 344 9.63 26.97 1.68
N HIS A 345 10.56 26.15 2.11
CA HIS A 345 10.67 24.76 1.69
C HIS A 345 9.39 24.01 2.08
N ASP A 346 8.70 23.44 1.11
CA ASP A 346 7.47 22.65 1.33
C ASP A 346 7.71 21.14 1.34
N ALA A 347 8.98 20.76 1.35
CA ALA A 347 9.37 19.36 1.46
C ALA A 347 8.98 18.73 2.80
N GLU A 348 8.47 17.52 2.73
CA GLU A 348 8.13 16.68 3.87
C GLU A 348 8.87 15.35 3.81
N ASN A 349 9.18 14.79 4.95
CA ASN A 349 9.71 13.43 5.03
C ASN A 349 9.18 12.68 6.25
N TYR A 350 9.02 11.36 6.08
CA TYR A 350 8.74 10.45 7.17
C TYR A 350 9.81 9.36 7.21
N PHE A 351 10.30 9.10 8.41
CA PHE A 351 11.17 7.97 8.70
C PHE A 351 10.45 7.04 9.66
N SER A 352 10.32 5.78 9.30
CA SER A 352 9.62 4.76 10.07
C SER A 352 10.55 3.60 10.39
N ILE A 353 10.46 3.09 11.61
CA ILE A 353 11.10 1.85 12.02
C ILE A 353 10.10 1.00 12.78
N GLY A 354 10.10 -0.30 12.55
CA GLY A 354 9.15 -1.18 13.20
C GLY A 354 9.40 -2.67 12.99
N VAL A 355 8.43 -3.44 13.44
CA VAL A 355 8.42 -4.90 13.36
C VAL A 355 7.07 -5.39 12.85
N GLU A 356 7.08 -6.47 12.08
CA GLU A 356 5.90 -7.03 11.42
C GLU A 356 5.89 -8.57 11.49
N PRO A 357 5.83 -9.19 12.69
CA PRO A 357 5.76 -10.65 12.77
C PRO A 357 4.42 -11.18 12.27
N PHE A 358 4.46 -12.25 11.48
CA PHE A 358 3.32 -13.14 11.33
C PHE A 358 3.27 -14.08 12.53
N LEU A 359 2.23 -13.96 13.34
CA LEU A 359 2.07 -14.82 14.52
C LEU A 359 1.49 -16.19 14.16
N ALA A 360 0.71 -16.24 13.08
CA ALA A 360 0.06 -17.42 12.56
C ALA A 360 -0.26 -17.23 11.06
N ARG A 361 -0.79 -18.28 10.43
CA ARG A 361 -1.10 -18.31 8.99
C ARG A 361 -1.90 -17.10 8.47
N PHE A 362 -2.83 -16.57 9.27
CA PHE A 362 -3.72 -15.48 8.88
C PHE A 362 -3.69 -14.30 9.84
N VAL A 363 -2.63 -14.23 10.67
CA VAL A 363 -2.54 -13.22 11.72
C VAL A 363 -1.16 -12.60 11.70
N GLN A 364 -1.14 -11.31 11.47
CA GLN A 364 0.05 -10.46 11.55
C GLN A 364 -0.14 -9.42 12.65
N VAL A 365 0.93 -9.05 13.31
CA VAL A 365 0.99 -7.89 14.19
C VAL A 365 2.05 -6.95 13.63
N ARG A 366 1.79 -5.67 13.65
CA ARG A 366 2.71 -4.64 13.20
C ARG A 366 2.88 -3.61 14.29
N ALA A 367 4.09 -3.10 14.49
CA ALA A 367 4.33 -2.01 15.43
C ALA A 367 5.41 -1.09 14.87
N PHE A 368 5.10 0.21 14.76
CA PHE A 368 5.97 1.21 14.15
C PHE A 368 6.10 2.46 15.02
N TYR A 369 7.27 3.04 14.92
CA TYR A 369 7.54 4.43 15.29
C TYR A 369 7.90 5.20 14.03
N THR A 370 7.18 6.28 13.76
CA THR A 370 7.38 7.13 12.59
C THR A 370 7.63 8.56 13.02
N VAL A 371 8.69 9.15 12.50
CA VAL A 371 9.03 10.58 12.70
C VAL A 371 8.65 11.32 11.43
N GLY A 372 7.81 12.34 11.56
CA GLY A 372 7.49 13.27 10.48
C GLY A 372 8.22 14.59 10.67
N ASN A 373 8.80 15.09 9.58
CA ASN A 373 9.42 16.41 9.51
C ASN A 373 9.02 17.11 8.21
N GLY A 374 8.70 18.38 8.31
CA GLY A 374 8.31 19.19 7.17
C GLY A 374 8.23 20.66 7.53
N VAL A 375 7.29 21.37 6.94
CA VAL A 375 7.13 22.82 7.10
C VAL A 375 6.80 23.17 8.55
N GLU A 376 7.64 23.98 9.20
CA GLU A 376 7.47 24.32 10.63
C GLU A 376 6.16 25.05 10.94
N THR A 377 5.61 25.80 9.98
CA THR A 377 4.33 26.52 10.12
C THR A 377 3.12 25.61 9.94
N ILE A 378 3.33 24.34 9.59
CA ILE A 378 2.28 23.32 9.49
C ILE A 378 2.54 22.27 10.56
N PRO A 379 1.93 22.43 11.75
CA PRO A 379 2.22 21.54 12.88
C PRO A 379 2.04 20.04 12.57
N SER A 380 1.07 19.68 11.73
CA SER A 380 0.82 18.28 11.33
C SER A 380 1.95 17.63 10.52
N HIS A 381 2.87 18.41 9.94
CA HIS A 381 4.06 17.88 9.27
C HIS A 381 5.16 17.46 10.26
N ASN A 382 5.11 17.98 11.50
CA ASN A 382 6.14 17.81 12.51
C ASN A 382 5.59 17.01 13.70
N GLN A 383 5.40 15.72 13.50
CA GLN A 383 4.79 14.80 14.46
C GLN A 383 5.54 13.47 14.51
N ASP A 384 5.54 12.85 15.69
CA ASP A 384 5.88 11.44 15.82
C ASP A 384 4.60 10.61 15.94
N LEU A 385 4.59 9.46 15.31
CA LEU A 385 3.51 8.50 15.37
C LEU A 385 4.02 7.19 15.96
N TRP A 386 3.44 6.77 17.06
CA TRP A 386 3.49 5.39 17.53
C TRP A 386 2.25 4.69 16.99
N SER A 387 2.47 3.60 16.32
CA SER A 387 1.39 2.82 15.75
C SER A 387 1.62 1.34 15.96
N ALA A 388 0.54 0.62 16.11
CA ALA A 388 0.56 -0.82 16.13
C ALA A 388 -0.77 -1.38 15.61
N GLU A 389 -0.78 -2.51 14.88
CA GLU A 389 -1.94 -3.08 14.19
C GLU A 389 -2.05 -4.58 14.45
N LEU A 390 -3.27 -5.04 14.62
CA LEU A 390 -3.63 -6.44 14.43
C LEU A 390 -4.26 -6.58 13.04
N HIS A 391 -3.64 -7.35 12.20
CA HIS A 391 -4.09 -7.66 10.85
C HIS A 391 -4.47 -9.13 10.75
N VAL A 392 -5.74 -9.39 10.47
CA VAL A 392 -6.30 -10.74 10.27
C VAL A 392 -6.81 -10.82 8.84
N PHE A 393 -6.36 -11.82 8.10
CA PHE A 393 -6.68 -11.95 6.68
C PHE A 393 -6.78 -13.42 6.26
N PHE A 394 -7.48 -13.69 5.18
CA PHE A 394 -7.50 -15.01 4.53
C PHE A 394 -7.93 -14.89 3.06
#